data_5290b70f17e3ceab2c3bc0a300a20087
#
_entry.id   5290b70f17e3ceab2c3bc0a300a20087
#
_cell.length_a   1.000
_cell.length_b   1.000
_cell.length_c   1.000
_cell.angle_alpha   90.00
_cell.angle_beta   90.00
_cell.angle_gamma   90.00
#
_symmetry.space_group_name_H-M   'P 1'
#
loop_
_entity.id
_entity.type
_entity.pdbx_description
1 polymer ?
#
loop_
_entity_poly.entity_id
_entity_poly.type
_entity_poly.pdbx_seq_one_letter_code
_entity_poly.pdbx_strand_id
1 'polypeptide(L)'
;MLNWKALAAVCGACAALVIGGCKSAPELTPTQALALVQAKYDQTPPVGVNILVNDAGMRSGITAKLWDRTKVYPNKMWADFKLTPDGKKAVVLPGGGDMIQWRPASLDDKNYTVVVTTVASNHLRAHDMGELQDEMLAGSGGARVGKYTEGVNLTGAPQVLQDIAHNPGNRLSSKKQADFALTNGTWTLKSIE
;
A
#
# COMPACT_ATOMS: atom_id res chain seq x y z
N MET A 1 -17.40 -26.35 32.35
CA MET A 1 -16.88 -27.39 31.46
C MET A 1 -16.80 -26.76 30.05
N LEU A 2 -15.64 -26.27 29.67
CA LEU A 2 -15.42 -25.53 28.46
C LEU A 2 -14.96 -26.48 27.33
N ASN A 3 -15.73 -26.57 26.28
CA ASN A 3 -15.48 -27.47 25.16
C ASN A 3 -14.41 -26.86 24.23
N TRP A 4 -13.19 -27.34 24.32
CA TRP A 4 -12.05 -26.99 23.47
C TRP A 4 -11.91 -28.03 22.36
N LYS A 5 -12.64 -27.87 21.28
CA LYS A 5 -12.42 -28.62 20.02
C LYS A 5 -12.89 -27.77 18.86
N ALA A 6 -11.98 -27.09 18.18
CA ALA A 6 -11.95 -26.79 16.75
C ALA A 6 -10.83 -25.78 16.44
N LEU A 7 -9.62 -26.25 16.44
CA LEU A 7 -8.52 -25.60 15.72
C LEU A 7 -7.68 -26.74 15.13
N ALA A 8 -8.09 -27.21 13.99
CA ALA A 8 -7.32 -28.18 13.22
C ALA A 8 -7.37 -27.80 11.75
N ALA A 9 -6.18 -27.49 11.23
CA ALA A 9 -5.69 -27.91 9.92
C ALA A 9 -6.28 -27.23 8.68
N VAL A 10 -5.52 -26.29 8.14
CA VAL A 10 -5.28 -26.24 6.71
C VAL A 10 -3.75 -26.14 6.50
N CYS A 11 -3.06 -27.24 6.76
CA CYS A 11 -1.79 -27.55 6.11
C CYS A 11 -2.11 -28.43 4.94
N GLY A 12 -2.39 -27.83 3.78
CA GLY A 12 -2.56 -28.53 2.52
C GLY A 12 -1.24 -29.14 2.08
N ALA A 13 -1.19 -30.43 2.09
CA ALA A 13 -0.09 -31.28 1.68
C ALA A 13 0.28 -31.04 0.23
N CYS A 14 1.49 -30.54 -0.03
CA CYS A 14 2.19 -30.79 -1.28
C CYS A 14 2.93 -32.12 -1.17
N ALA A 15 2.26 -33.20 -1.54
CA ALA A 15 2.90 -34.49 -1.75
C ALA A 15 3.75 -34.40 -3.03
N ALA A 16 5.05 -34.28 -2.90
CA ALA A 16 5.99 -34.36 -4.01
C ALA A 16 6.22 -35.83 -4.36
N LEU A 17 5.74 -36.23 -5.50
CA LEU A 17 6.16 -37.48 -6.18
C LEU A 17 7.62 -37.30 -6.63
N VAL A 18 8.52 -38.05 -6.01
CA VAL A 18 9.91 -38.16 -6.42
C VAL A 18 9.99 -39.17 -7.55
N ILE A 19 10.07 -38.71 -8.79
CA ILE A 19 10.50 -39.51 -9.93
C ILE A 19 11.87 -38.95 -10.33
N GLY A 20 12.92 -39.80 -10.22
CA GLY A 20 14.28 -39.46 -10.59
C GLY A 20 14.40 -39.25 -12.10
N GLY A 21 14.53 -38.02 -12.52
CA GLY A 21 14.97 -37.55 -13.82
C GLY A 21 15.68 -36.23 -13.60
N CYS A 22 16.60 -35.82 -14.45
CA CYS A 22 17.24 -34.52 -14.41
C CYS A 22 16.18 -33.44 -14.25
N LYS A 23 15.92 -33.00 -13.02
CA LYS A 23 14.96 -31.95 -12.75
C LYS A 23 15.56 -30.66 -13.23
N SER A 24 15.12 -30.17 -14.36
CA SER A 24 15.27 -28.74 -14.66
C SER A 24 14.76 -27.94 -13.46
N ALA A 25 15.48 -26.90 -13.09
CA ALA A 25 15.05 -26.02 -12.02
C ALA A 25 13.59 -25.58 -12.27
N PRO A 26 12.74 -25.53 -11.22
CA PRO A 26 11.36 -25.09 -11.39
C PRO A 26 11.35 -23.68 -11.96
N GLU A 27 10.56 -23.45 -12.99
CA GLU A 27 10.42 -22.12 -13.58
C GLU A 27 9.67 -21.19 -12.62
N LEU A 28 10.17 -19.96 -12.45
CA LEU A 28 9.45 -18.92 -11.73
C LEU A 28 8.55 -18.17 -12.71
N THR A 29 7.26 -18.26 -12.52
CA THR A 29 6.29 -17.48 -13.32
C THR A 29 6.07 -16.09 -12.73
N PRO A 30 5.65 -15.07 -13.53
CA PRO A 30 5.31 -13.75 -13.02
C PRO A 30 4.26 -13.78 -11.91
N THR A 31 3.28 -14.67 -11.99
CA THR A 31 2.25 -14.84 -10.94
C THR A 31 2.85 -15.34 -9.62
N GLN A 32 3.76 -16.31 -9.68
CA GLN A 32 4.44 -16.81 -8.48
C GLN A 32 5.36 -15.74 -7.88
N ALA A 33 6.11 -15.00 -8.72
CA ALA A 33 6.95 -13.91 -8.30
C ALA A 33 6.14 -12.82 -7.59
N LEU A 34 4.99 -12.44 -8.17
CA LEU A 34 4.08 -11.47 -7.58
C LEU A 34 3.56 -11.94 -6.21
N ALA A 35 3.21 -13.23 -6.08
CA ALA A 35 2.76 -13.80 -4.81
C ALA A 35 3.85 -13.75 -3.73
N LEU A 36 5.13 -13.96 -4.09
CA LEU A 36 6.25 -13.83 -3.16
C LEU A 36 6.42 -12.39 -2.67
N VAL A 37 6.29 -11.41 -3.56
CA VAL A 37 6.34 -9.99 -3.20
C VAL A 37 5.16 -9.64 -2.29
N GLN A 38 3.94 -10.04 -2.65
CA GLN A 38 2.75 -9.78 -1.84
C GLN A 38 2.84 -10.39 -0.44
N ALA A 39 3.32 -11.63 -0.35
CA ALA A 39 3.53 -12.28 0.95
C ALA A 39 4.51 -11.50 1.86
N LYS A 40 5.49 -10.82 1.27
CA LYS A 40 6.38 -9.92 2.01
C LYS A 40 5.64 -8.69 2.52
N TYR A 41 4.81 -8.06 1.68
CA TYR A 41 4.00 -6.90 2.10
C TYR A 41 2.99 -7.26 3.18
N ASP A 42 2.37 -8.42 3.08
CA ASP A 42 1.38 -8.89 4.07
C ASP A 42 2.00 -9.15 5.47
N GLN A 43 3.32 -9.34 5.52
CA GLN A 43 4.08 -9.48 6.76
C GLN A 43 4.54 -8.13 7.35
N THR A 44 4.48 -7.05 6.57
CA THR A 44 4.86 -5.73 7.05
C THR A 44 3.68 -5.07 7.78
N PRO A 45 3.95 -4.25 8.82
CA PRO A 45 2.90 -3.45 9.43
C PRO A 45 2.18 -2.58 8.39
N PRO A 46 0.90 -2.30 8.58
CA PRO A 46 0.18 -1.35 7.73
C PRO A 46 0.89 0.00 7.66
N VAL A 47 0.96 0.58 6.46
CA VAL A 47 1.61 1.88 6.24
C VAL A 47 0.57 2.99 6.11
N GLY A 48 0.86 4.14 6.67
CA GLY A 48 0.08 5.35 6.44
C GLY A 48 0.29 5.85 5.00
N VAL A 49 -0.75 6.39 4.41
CA VAL A 49 -0.71 6.95 3.07
C VAL A 49 -0.88 8.46 3.11
N ASN A 50 0.08 9.17 2.57
CA ASN A 50 -0.01 10.62 2.44
C ASN A 50 -0.93 10.96 1.26
N ILE A 51 -2.01 11.68 1.54
CA ILE A 51 -2.96 12.14 0.54
C ILE A 51 -2.95 13.66 0.51
N LEU A 52 -2.77 14.22 -0.68
CA LEU A 52 -2.95 15.64 -0.92
C LEU A 52 -4.44 15.93 -1.05
N VAL A 53 -4.94 16.85 -0.25
CA VAL A 53 -6.35 17.22 -0.22
C VAL A 53 -6.52 18.63 -0.79
N ASN A 54 -7.17 18.75 -1.90
CA ASN A 54 -7.53 20.04 -2.49
C ASN A 54 -8.80 20.62 -1.86
N ASP A 55 -9.23 21.80 -2.31
CA ASP A 55 -10.43 22.48 -1.81
C ASP A 55 -11.71 21.63 -1.93
N ALA A 56 -11.88 20.92 -3.05
CA ALA A 56 -13.00 20.01 -3.23
C ALA A 56 -12.98 18.85 -2.22
N GLY A 57 -11.79 18.27 -1.99
CA GLY A 57 -11.57 17.23 -1.00
C GLY A 57 -11.84 17.70 0.42
N MET A 58 -11.45 18.94 0.76
CA MET A 58 -11.77 19.53 2.07
C MET A 58 -13.27 19.64 2.29
N ARG A 59 -14.03 20.08 1.28
CA ARG A 59 -15.52 20.13 1.33
C ARG A 59 -16.14 18.73 1.44
N SER A 60 -15.64 17.78 0.66
CA SER A 60 -16.11 16.39 0.71
C SER A 60 -15.91 15.77 2.09
N GLY A 61 -14.78 16.02 2.72
CA GLY A 61 -14.50 15.53 4.07
C GLY A 61 -15.40 16.15 5.15
N ILE A 62 -15.82 17.43 5.00
CA ILE A 62 -16.85 18.03 5.88
C ILE A 62 -18.18 17.28 5.69
N THR A 63 -18.61 17.07 4.44
CA THR A 63 -19.86 16.35 4.14
C THR A 63 -19.83 14.93 4.70
N ALA A 64 -18.68 14.27 4.62
CA ALA A 64 -18.47 12.92 5.17
C ALA A 64 -18.20 12.90 6.69
N LYS A 65 -18.23 14.06 7.35
CA LYS A 65 -17.98 14.21 8.80
C LYS A 65 -16.63 13.69 9.25
N LEU A 66 -15.60 13.80 8.42
CA LEU A 66 -14.23 13.48 8.79
C LEU A 66 -13.56 14.65 9.55
N TRP A 67 -13.91 15.87 9.20
CA TRP A 67 -13.47 17.10 9.86
C TRP A 67 -14.53 18.18 9.80
N ASP A 68 -14.49 19.06 10.78
CA ASP A 68 -15.32 20.25 10.85
C ASP A 68 -14.48 21.50 10.68
N ARG A 69 -15.02 22.50 9.99
CA ARG A 69 -14.38 23.79 9.86
C ARG A 69 -14.54 24.59 11.15
N THR A 70 -13.43 24.96 11.77
CA THR A 70 -13.41 25.69 13.06
C THR A 70 -13.19 27.18 12.91
N LYS A 71 -12.42 27.61 11.90
CA LYS A 71 -12.10 29.01 11.68
C LYS A 71 -11.91 29.33 10.20
N VAL A 72 -12.36 30.49 9.78
CA VAL A 72 -12.14 31.04 8.45
C VAL A 72 -11.40 32.36 8.58
N TYR A 73 -10.45 32.60 7.69
CA TYR A 73 -9.69 33.83 7.59
C TYR A 73 -10.06 34.54 6.28
N PRO A 74 -11.09 35.41 6.29
CA PRO A 74 -11.74 35.89 5.06
C PRO A 74 -10.79 36.61 4.10
N ASN A 75 -9.79 37.28 4.61
CA ASN A 75 -8.83 38.04 3.80
C ASN A 75 -7.62 37.22 3.34
N LYS A 76 -7.56 35.92 3.63
CA LYS A 76 -6.38 35.08 3.39
C LYS A 76 -6.67 33.76 2.70
N MET A 77 -7.89 33.46 2.33
CA MET A 77 -8.30 32.13 1.81
C MET A 77 -7.85 30.95 2.69
N TRP A 78 -7.63 31.19 3.98
CA TRP A 78 -7.20 30.19 4.94
C TRP A 78 -8.37 29.72 5.79
N ALA A 79 -8.31 28.48 6.20
CA ALA A 79 -9.25 27.91 7.15
C ALA A 79 -8.56 26.88 8.06
N ASP A 80 -9.09 26.76 9.26
CA ASP A 80 -8.72 25.72 10.18
C ASP A 80 -9.87 24.71 10.28
N PHE A 81 -9.53 23.44 10.34
CA PHE A 81 -10.45 22.35 10.51
C PHE A 81 -10.00 21.49 11.69
N LYS A 82 -10.93 20.76 12.27
CA LYS A 82 -10.65 19.80 13.33
C LYS A 82 -11.19 18.45 12.96
N LEU A 83 -10.39 17.40 13.17
CA LEU A 83 -10.86 16.04 12.97
C LEU A 83 -12.00 15.72 13.92
N THR A 84 -13.05 15.15 13.38
CA THR A 84 -14.15 14.56 14.16
C THR A 84 -13.69 13.27 14.83
N PRO A 85 -14.47 12.67 15.74
CA PRO A 85 -14.20 11.33 16.25
C PRO A 85 -14.07 10.26 15.15
N ASP A 86 -14.88 10.34 14.08
CA ASP A 86 -14.80 9.42 12.94
C ASP A 86 -13.60 9.74 12.04
N GLY A 87 -13.28 11.01 11.86
CA GLY A 87 -12.07 11.42 11.17
C GLY A 87 -10.80 10.87 11.84
N LYS A 88 -10.74 10.90 13.17
CA LYS A 88 -9.58 10.36 13.93
C LYS A 88 -9.39 8.84 13.80
N LYS A 89 -10.44 8.10 13.45
CA LYS A 89 -10.34 6.66 13.17
C LYS A 89 -9.70 6.38 11.79
N ALA A 90 -9.88 7.29 10.85
CA ALA A 90 -9.48 7.11 9.46
C ALA A 90 -8.24 7.91 9.06
N VAL A 91 -7.88 8.93 9.84
CA VAL A 91 -6.85 9.92 9.48
C VAL A 91 -5.92 10.17 10.67
N VAL A 92 -4.64 10.13 10.40
CA VAL A 92 -3.60 10.65 11.30
C VAL A 92 -2.92 11.83 10.61
N LEU A 93 -2.79 12.93 11.31
CA LEU A 93 -2.12 14.12 10.78
C LEU A 93 -0.60 14.00 10.94
N PRO A 94 0.19 14.47 9.97
CA PRO A 94 1.62 14.63 10.15
C PRO A 94 1.92 15.46 11.41
N GLY A 95 2.76 14.94 12.30
CA GLY A 95 3.07 15.58 13.57
C GLY A 95 2.06 15.35 14.69
N GLY A 96 1.00 14.57 14.46
CA GLY A 96 -0.04 14.26 15.44
C GLY A 96 -1.09 15.35 15.62
N GLY A 97 -1.94 15.19 16.66
CA GLY A 97 -3.01 16.13 16.92
C GLY A 97 -4.26 15.92 16.06
N ASP A 98 -5.14 16.91 16.08
CA ASP A 98 -6.44 16.85 15.39
C ASP A 98 -6.79 18.11 14.60
N MET A 99 -5.86 19.05 14.49
CA MET A 99 -6.07 20.31 13.79
C MET A 99 -5.40 20.32 12.41
N ILE A 100 -6.18 20.59 11.38
CA ILE A 100 -5.72 20.80 10.01
C ILE A 100 -5.69 22.30 9.75
N GLN A 101 -4.52 22.85 9.51
CA GLN A 101 -4.36 24.24 9.09
C GLN A 101 -4.28 24.30 7.57
N TRP A 102 -5.39 24.56 6.92
CA TRP A 102 -5.43 24.62 5.49
C TRP A 102 -4.97 25.98 4.96
N ARG A 103 -3.87 25.94 4.23
CA ARG A 103 -3.17 27.13 3.72
C ARG A 103 -2.85 26.91 2.24
N PRO A 104 -3.46 27.62 1.32
CA PRO A 104 -3.09 27.56 -0.08
C PRO A 104 -1.64 28.00 -0.28
N ALA A 105 -0.93 27.31 -1.16
CA ALA A 105 0.47 27.63 -1.45
C ALA A 105 0.61 28.96 -2.20
N SER A 106 -0.35 29.27 -3.07
CA SER A 106 -0.48 30.57 -3.75
C SER A 106 -1.93 30.84 -4.15
N LEU A 107 -2.24 32.09 -4.50
CA LEU A 107 -3.57 32.47 -5.01
C LEU A 107 -3.90 31.83 -6.35
N ASP A 108 -2.88 31.51 -7.13
CA ASP A 108 -3.00 30.89 -8.47
C ASP A 108 -2.95 29.35 -8.40
N ASP A 109 -2.56 28.80 -7.27
CA ASP A 109 -2.44 27.38 -7.09
C ASP A 109 -3.78 26.77 -6.67
N LYS A 110 -4.46 26.13 -7.62
CA LYS A 110 -5.73 25.44 -7.40
C LYS A 110 -5.58 24.15 -6.60
N ASN A 111 -4.35 23.72 -6.37
CA ASN A 111 -4.01 22.50 -5.64
C ASN A 111 -3.43 22.86 -4.26
N TYR A 112 -4.28 22.92 -3.28
CA TYR A 112 -3.89 23.23 -1.90
C TYR A 112 -3.41 21.98 -1.18
N THR A 113 -2.28 22.10 -0.49
CA THR A 113 -1.62 20.96 0.11
C THR A 113 -1.94 20.91 1.60
N VAL A 114 -2.83 20.03 1.99
CA VAL A 114 -2.83 19.46 3.33
C VAL A 114 -2.44 18.00 3.21
N VAL A 115 -1.35 17.65 3.84
CA VAL A 115 -0.92 16.25 3.87
C VAL A 115 -1.68 15.56 4.99
N VAL A 116 -2.52 14.62 4.61
CA VAL A 116 -3.29 13.80 5.53
C VAL A 116 -2.79 12.37 5.39
N THR A 117 -2.44 11.75 6.51
CA THR A 117 -2.01 10.36 6.51
C THR A 117 -3.18 9.48 6.93
N THR A 118 -3.62 8.61 6.06
CA THR A 118 -4.61 7.60 6.40
C THR A 118 -3.96 6.41 7.08
N VAL A 119 -4.58 5.86 8.09
CA VAL A 119 -4.02 4.75 8.90
C VAL A 119 -4.88 3.52 8.84
N ALA A 120 -5.84 3.36 8.08
CA ALA A 120 -6.55 2.11 8.09
C ALA A 120 -5.68 1.02 7.46
N SER A 121 -5.39 -0.05 8.14
CA SER A 121 -4.87 -1.37 7.71
C SER A 121 -4.36 -1.49 6.26
N ASN A 122 -3.62 -0.50 5.79
CA ASN A 122 -3.17 -0.44 4.41
C ASN A 122 -1.86 -1.20 4.23
N HIS A 123 -1.96 -2.39 3.71
CA HIS A 123 -0.81 -3.08 3.16
C HIS A 123 -0.57 -2.61 1.73
N LEU A 124 0.70 -2.53 1.36
CA LEU A 124 1.07 -2.32 -0.03
C LEU A 124 0.57 -3.49 -0.89
N ARG A 125 0.28 -3.20 -2.14
CA ARG A 125 -0.14 -4.20 -3.14
C ARG A 125 0.88 -4.26 -4.25
N ALA A 126 1.29 -5.48 -4.59
CA ALA A 126 2.08 -5.75 -5.77
C ALA A 126 1.15 -6.17 -6.92
N HIS A 127 1.30 -5.55 -8.08
CA HIS A 127 0.55 -5.89 -9.28
C HIS A 127 1.38 -5.63 -10.55
N ASP A 128 0.90 -6.11 -11.70
CA ASP A 128 1.52 -5.89 -13.01
C ASP A 128 3.00 -6.34 -13.06
N MET A 129 3.28 -7.54 -12.56
CA MET A 129 4.62 -8.13 -12.73
C MET A 129 4.87 -8.35 -14.21
N GLY A 130 5.95 -7.73 -14.71
CA GLY A 130 6.42 -7.94 -16.06
C GLY A 130 7.09 -9.29 -16.26
N GLU A 131 7.66 -9.47 -17.44
CA GLU A 131 8.47 -10.65 -17.76
C GLU A 131 9.69 -10.71 -16.84
N LEU A 132 9.97 -11.91 -16.35
CA LEU A 132 11.13 -12.16 -15.49
C LEU A 132 12.37 -12.35 -16.34
N GLN A 133 13.44 -11.65 -15.98
CA GLN A 133 14.72 -11.72 -16.65
C GLN A 133 15.72 -12.55 -15.83
N ASP A 134 16.60 -13.27 -16.52
CA ASP A 134 17.71 -13.93 -15.86
C ASP A 134 18.72 -12.92 -15.36
N GLU A 135 19.17 -13.05 -14.13
CA GLU A 135 20.26 -12.26 -13.60
C GLU A 135 21.60 -12.89 -14.03
N MET A 136 22.32 -12.20 -14.91
CA MET A 136 23.55 -12.71 -15.53
C MET A 136 24.74 -12.94 -14.56
N LEU A 137 24.63 -12.48 -13.32
CA LEU A 137 25.76 -12.50 -12.35
C LEU A 137 25.68 -13.62 -11.32
N ALA A 138 24.62 -14.39 -11.29
CA ALA A 138 24.50 -15.46 -10.32
C ALA A 138 25.15 -16.73 -10.86
N GLY A 139 26.32 -17.03 -10.39
CA GLY A 139 26.93 -18.35 -10.60
C GLY A 139 25.96 -19.45 -10.20
N SER A 140 25.62 -20.33 -11.13
CA SER A 140 25.04 -21.67 -11.01
C SER A 140 23.73 -21.88 -10.21
N GLY A 141 23.03 -20.89 -9.75
CA GLY A 141 21.87 -21.12 -8.84
C GLY A 141 20.49 -20.71 -9.35
N GLY A 142 20.39 -20.02 -10.45
CA GLY A 142 19.14 -19.42 -10.91
C GLY A 142 18.76 -18.20 -10.05
N ALA A 143 18.92 -17.03 -10.63
CA ALA A 143 18.39 -15.78 -10.09
C ALA A 143 17.53 -15.12 -11.16
N ARG A 144 16.46 -14.47 -10.74
CA ARG A 144 15.52 -13.78 -11.61
C ARG A 144 15.23 -12.40 -11.08
N VAL A 145 15.01 -11.48 -11.99
CA VAL A 145 14.63 -10.10 -11.70
C VAL A 145 13.31 -9.80 -12.37
N GLY A 146 12.39 -9.19 -11.63
CA GLY A 146 11.08 -8.79 -12.16
C GLY A 146 10.75 -7.36 -11.79
N LYS A 147 10.24 -6.59 -12.75
CA LYS A 147 9.70 -5.26 -12.51
C LYS A 147 8.19 -5.35 -12.32
N TYR A 148 7.69 -4.65 -11.32
CA TYR A 148 6.27 -4.66 -10.98
C TYR A 148 5.80 -3.27 -10.56
N THR A 149 4.51 -3.11 -10.33
CA THR A 149 3.93 -1.90 -9.76
C THR A 149 3.60 -2.16 -8.29
N GLU A 150 4.16 -1.34 -7.41
CA GLU A 150 3.74 -1.23 -6.02
C GLU A 150 2.60 -0.23 -5.95
N GLY A 151 1.50 -0.59 -5.36
CA GLY A 151 0.34 0.26 -5.17
C GLY A 151 -0.07 0.35 -3.71
N VAL A 152 -0.73 1.44 -3.36
CA VAL A 152 -1.32 1.62 -2.04
C VAL A 152 -2.71 0.96 -2.03
N ASN A 153 -2.99 0.17 -0.99
CA ASN A 153 -4.31 -0.40 -0.79
C ASN A 153 -5.13 0.49 0.15
N LEU A 154 -6.12 1.17 -0.39
CA LEU A 154 -7.05 2.01 0.38
C LEU A 154 -8.35 1.28 0.75
N THR A 155 -8.43 -0.03 0.53
CA THR A 155 -9.60 -0.84 0.92
C THR A 155 -9.82 -0.73 2.43
N GLY A 156 -11.02 -0.37 2.85
CA GLY A 156 -11.36 -0.14 4.26
C GLY A 156 -11.23 1.32 4.71
N ALA A 157 -10.60 2.20 3.93
CA ALA A 157 -10.69 3.64 4.17
C ALA A 157 -12.10 4.15 3.78
N PRO A 158 -12.61 5.21 4.42
CA PRO A 158 -13.85 5.87 3.98
C PRO A 158 -13.80 6.22 2.49
N GLN A 159 -14.91 6.00 1.77
CA GLN A 159 -14.97 6.21 0.32
C GLN A 159 -14.47 7.59 -0.11
N VAL A 160 -14.83 8.62 0.66
CA VAL A 160 -14.38 9.99 0.40
C VAL A 160 -12.84 10.13 0.40
N LEU A 161 -12.14 9.40 1.24
CA LEU A 161 -10.66 9.40 1.25
C LEU A 161 -10.09 8.65 0.05
N GLN A 162 -10.74 7.56 -0.37
CA GLN A 162 -10.38 6.87 -1.59
C GLN A 162 -10.55 7.78 -2.81
N ASP A 163 -11.67 8.52 -2.89
CA ASP A 163 -11.95 9.45 -3.99
C ASP A 163 -10.93 10.60 -4.01
N ILE A 164 -10.63 11.20 -2.85
CA ILE A 164 -9.61 12.26 -2.72
C ILE A 164 -8.23 11.74 -3.14
N ALA A 165 -7.90 10.51 -2.78
CA ALA A 165 -6.61 9.92 -3.11
C ALA A 165 -6.41 9.74 -4.63
N HIS A 166 -7.49 9.60 -5.40
CA HIS A 166 -7.42 9.53 -6.86
C HIS A 166 -7.32 10.90 -7.55
N ASN A 167 -7.34 12.00 -6.80
CA ASN A 167 -7.14 13.32 -7.39
C ASN A 167 -5.73 13.49 -7.97
N PRO A 168 -5.60 14.29 -9.05
CA PRO A 168 -4.30 14.62 -9.62
C PRO A 168 -3.33 15.18 -8.55
N GLY A 169 -2.10 14.71 -8.57
CA GLY A 169 -1.08 15.09 -7.58
C GLY A 169 -0.80 14.02 -6.52
N ASN A 170 -1.74 13.11 -6.26
CA ASN A 170 -1.48 11.95 -5.40
C ASN A 170 -0.74 10.85 -6.17
N ARG A 171 0.32 10.35 -5.58
CA ARG A 171 1.08 9.22 -6.14
C ARG A 171 0.76 7.98 -5.33
N LEU A 172 -0.17 7.18 -5.84
CA LEU A 172 -0.63 5.95 -5.18
C LEU A 172 0.09 4.70 -5.65
N SER A 173 0.99 4.83 -6.61
CA SER A 173 1.76 3.70 -7.14
C SER A 173 3.15 4.12 -7.55
N SER A 174 4.08 3.17 -7.51
CA SER A 174 5.45 3.32 -7.99
C SER A 174 5.91 2.06 -8.72
N LYS A 175 6.85 2.22 -9.65
CA LYS A 175 7.53 1.09 -10.27
C LYS A 175 8.63 0.63 -9.34
N LYS A 176 8.69 -0.69 -9.15
CA LYS A 176 9.63 -1.38 -8.29
C LYS A 176 10.28 -2.54 -9.03
N GLN A 177 11.41 -2.99 -8.51
CA GLN A 177 12.08 -4.19 -8.93
C GLN A 177 12.16 -5.17 -7.76
N ALA A 178 12.02 -6.45 -8.06
CA ALA A 178 12.20 -7.52 -7.09
C ALA A 178 13.19 -8.55 -7.63
N ASP A 179 14.09 -8.98 -6.77
CA ASP A 179 15.08 -10.01 -7.08
C ASP A 179 14.70 -11.31 -6.38
N PHE A 180 14.83 -12.41 -7.12
CA PHE A 180 14.48 -13.75 -6.68
C PHE A 180 15.67 -14.68 -6.80
N ALA A 181 15.78 -15.61 -5.85
CA ALA A 181 16.79 -16.66 -5.91
C ALA A 181 16.17 -18.05 -5.78
N LEU A 182 16.70 -18.99 -6.53
CA LEU A 182 16.40 -20.39 -6.39
C LEU A 182 17.35 -21.02 -5.37
N THR A 183 16.81 -21.46 -4.23
CA THR A 183 17.57 -22.12 -3.17
C THR A 183 16.92 -23.47 -2.86
N ASN A 184 17.69 -24.55 -3.00
CA ASN A 184 17.19 -25.90 -2.75
C ASN A 184 15.92 -26.27 -3.53
N GLY A 185 15.80 -25.81 -4.78
CA GLY A 185 14.64 -26.06 -5.63
C GLY A 185 13.42 -25.20 -5.31
N THR A 186 13.54 -24.17 -4.46
CA THR A 186 12.45 -23.27 -4.11
C THR A 186 12.84 -21.83 -4.40
N TRP A 187 11.94 -21.10 -5.07
CA TRP A 187 12.11 -19.67 -5.32
C TRP A 187 11.79 -18.85 -4.07
N THR A 188 12.64 -17.90 -3.76
CA THR A 188 12.49 -16.97 -2.64
C THR A 188 12.73 -15.54 -3.10
N LEU A 189 12.04 -14.59 -2.50
CA LEU A 189 12.30 -13.16 -2.67
C LEU A 189 13.57 -12.78 -1.90
N LYS A 190 14.53 -12.16 -2.57
CA LYS A 190 15.79 -11.67 -1.99
C LYS A 190 15.69 -10.22 -1.56
N SER A 191 15.28 -9.35 -2.49
CA SER A 191 15.23 -7.91 -2.26
C SER A 191 14.10 -7.26 -3.05
N ILE A 192 13.73 -6.07 -2.62
CA ILE A 192 12.83 -5.14 -3.31
C ILE A 192 13.54 -3.79 -3.35
N GLU A 193 13.61 -3.16 -4.55
CA GLU A 193 14.21 -1.86 -4.82
C GLU A 193 13.21 -0.85 -5.38
#